data_c71b3fea14f1f29b88e53afbfdfd7c7a
#
_entry.id   c71b3fea14f1f29b88e53afbfdfd7c7a
#
_cell.length_a   1.000
_cell.length_b   1.000
_cell.length_c   1.000
_cell.angle_alpha   90.00
_cell.angle_beta   90.00
_cell.angle_gamma   90.00
#
_symmetry.space_group_name_H-M   'P 1'
#
loop_
_entity.id
_entity.type
_entity.pdbx_description
1 polymer ?
#
loop_
_entity_poly.entity_id
_entity_poly.type
_entity_poly.pdbx_seq_one_letter_code
_entity_poly.pdbx_strand_id
1 'polypeptide(L)'
;EYVVKCDDKDFFEKYFDFDTDYAAIQAKVADNGFVSDAIEYGKGIHILRQDPIEAIFSFIVSQNNHIPRIKGIIERICDSLGEDMGEYHAFPSVEKLASVGSDFYAKIGAGYRAEYLDRVAKTMLDENVDEWKKLSTPELRAKLLSLHGVGRKVADCALLFGFSRFDVFPVDTWIKKAFESEYEGVAPEKMSDLLVEKYGENAGFVQQWAFYFKRAKKV
;
A
#
# COMPACT_ATOMS: atom_id res chain seq x y z
N GLU A 1 22.12 13.42 0.48
CA GLU A 1 22.31 13.43 -0.99
C GLU A 1 22.00 12.03 -1.50
N TYR A 2 21.11 11.91 -2.50
CA TYR A 2 20.78 10.64 -3.15
C TYR A 2 21.38 10.62 -4.54
N VAL A 3 21.94 9.49 -4.94
CA VAL A 3 22.45 9.28 -6.31
C VAL A 3 21.64 8.16 -6.92
N VAL A 4 20.83 8.49 -7.95
CA VAL A 4 20.06 7.52 -8.73
C VAL A 4 20.71 7.40 -10.11
N LYS A 5 21.12 6.18 -10.47
CA LYS A 5 21.58 5.87 -11.84
C LYS A 5 20.42 5.24 -12.58
N CYS A 6 19.86 5.93 -13.54
CA CYS A 6 18.68 5.49 -14.30
C CYS A 6 18.66 6.14 -15.67
N ASP A 7 17.89 5.56 -16.59
CA ASP A 7 17.67 6.08 -17.94
C ASP A 7 16.45 7.03 -18.01
N ASP A 8 15.56 7.00 -17.01
CA ASP A 8 14.37 7.85 -16.88
C ASP A 8 14.36 8.58 -15.52
N LYS A 9 14.96 9.76 -15.51
CA LYS A 9 15.06 10.60 -14.31
C LYS A 9 13.69 11.02 -13.79
N ASP A 10 12.80 11.47 -14.67
CA ASP A 10 11.49 12.02 -14.29
C ASP A 10 10.58 10.93 -13.66
N PHE A 11 10.68 9.70 -14.16
CA PHE A 11 10.00 8.56 -13.58
C PHE A 11 10.48 8.30 -12.15
N PHE A 12 11.79 8.21 -11.94
CA PHE A 12 12.33 7.89 -10.62
C PHE A 12 12.17 9.02 -9.61
N GLU A 13 12.25 10.29 -10.02
CA GLU A 13 11.93 11.42 -9.15
C GLU A 13 10.49 11.34 -8.62
N LYS A 14 9.54 11.01 -9.49
CA LYS A 14 8.15 10.76 -9.10
C LYS A 14 7.99 9.51 -8.24
N TYR A 15 8.61 8.39 -8.64
CA TYR A 15 8.53 7.12 -7.91
C TYR A 15 9.01 7.25 -6.46
N PHE A 16 10.13 7.94 -6.24
CA PHE A 16 10.68 8.20 -4.91
C PHE A 16 10.03 9.39 -4.19
N ASP A 17 9.05 10.03 -4.80
CA ASP A 17 8.30 11.15 -4.23
C ASP A 17 9.21 12.30 -3.77
N PHE A 18 10.14 12.74 -4.63
CA PHE A 18 11.08 13.82 -4.31
C PHE A 18 10.45 15.21 -4.36
N ASP A 19 9.29 15.36 -4.99
CA ASP A 19 8.59 16.64 -5.13
C ASP A 19 7.82 17.03 -3.88
N THR A 20 7.56 16.09 -2.97
CA THR A 20 6.79 16.34 -1.74
C THR A 20 7.67 17.00 -0.67
N ASP A 21 7.22 18.14 -0.13
CA ASP A 21 7.88 18.80 0.99
C ASP A 21 7.54 18.10 2.33
N TYR A 22 8.26 17.02 2.59
CA TYR A 22 8.12 16.25 3.84
C TYR A 22 8.39 17.08 5.08
N ALA A 23 9.28 18.08 5.02
CA ALA A 23 9.58 18.94 6.17
C ALA A 23 8.37 19.83 6.54
N ALA A 24 7.69 20.39 5.55
CA ALA A 24 6.46 21.15 5.76
C ALA A 24 5.33 20.26 6.33
N ILE A 25 5.19 19.02 5.84
CA ILE A 25 4.21 18.06 6.37
C ILE A 25 4.53 17.72 7.83
N GLN A 26 5.78 17.40 8.13
CA GLN A 26 6.24 17.09 9.49
C GLN A 26 5.93 18.22 10.46
N ALA A 27 6.19 19.47 10.06
CA ALA A 27 5.90 20.65 10.90
C ALA A 27 4.38 20.83 11.18
N LYS A 28 3.52 20.42 10.24
CA LYS A 28 2.05 20.51 10.41
C LYS A 28 1.48 19.45 11.35
N VAL A 29 2.06 18.24 11.35
CA VAL A 29 1.49 17.08 12.05
C VAL A 29 2.21 16.72 13.33
N ALA A 30 3.36 17.33 13.61
CA ALA A 30 4.13 17.10 14.83
C ALA A 30 3.28 17.45 16.06
N ASP A 31 3.33 16.57 17.06
CA ASP A 31 2.75 16.78 18.38
C ASP A 31 3.87 16.66 19.46
N ASN A 32 3.51 16.67 20.74
CA ASN A 32 4.47 16.48 21.82
C ASN A 32 4.53 15.02 22.30
N GLY A 33 4.21 14.06 21.44
CA GLY A 33 4.06 12.67 21.83
C GLY A 33 4.54 11.69 20.76
N PHE A 34 3.81 10.57 20.67
CA PHE A 34 4.14 9.42 19.81
C PHE A 34 4.43 9.77 18.35
N VAL A 35 3.65 10.70 17.77
CA VAL A 35 3.80 11.06 16.34
C VAL A 35 5.12 11.81 16.11
N SER A 36 5.52 12.72 17.02
CA SER A 36 6.82 13.40 16.92
C SER A 36 7.99 12.44 17.05
N ASP A 37 7.91 11.46 17.96
CA ASP A 37 8.93 10.40 18.06
C ASP A 37 9.01 9.56 16.78
N ALA A 38 7.85 9.26 16.18
CA ALA A 38 7.76 8.49 14.94
C ALA A 38 8.35 9.26 13.74
N ILE A 39 8.11 10.56 13.66
CA ILE A 39 8.67 11.46 12.64
C ILE A 39 10.21 11.50 12.79
N GLU A 40 10.72 11.73 14.00
CA GLU A 40 12.16 11.79 14.25
C GLU A 40 12.86 10.48 13.87
N TYR A 41 12.27 9.34 14.24
CA TYR A 41 12.79 8.02 13.89
C TYR A 41 12.74 7.74 12.38
N GLY A 42 11.67 8.22 11.72
CA GLY A 42 11.39 8.01 10.31
C GLY A 42 11.95 9.11 9.39
N LYS A 43 12.90 9.93 9.85
CA LYS A 43 13.52 10.95 8.98
C LYS A 43 14.10 10.34 7.72
N GLY A 44 13.78 10.93 6.57
CA GLY A 44 14.23 10.47 5.25
C GLY A 44 13.42 9.33 4.66
N ILE A 45 12.36 8.86 5.31
CA ILE A 45 11.41 7.93 4.69
C ILE A 45 10.52 8.70 3.72
N HIS A 46 10.40 8.17 2.50
CA HIS A 46 9.47 8.62 1.49
C HIS A 46 8.43 7.53 1.20
N ILE A 47 7.21 7.92 0.86
CA ILE A 47 6.16 7.00 0.39
C ILE A 47 6.35 6.82 -1.10
N LEU A 48 6.74 5.61 -1.52
CA LEU A 48 6.95 5.30 -2.93
C LEU A 48 5.61 5.36 -3.69
N ARG A 49 5.60 5.99 -4.86
CA ARG A 49 4.45 6.01 -5.76
C ARG A 49 4.50 4.77 -6.64
N GLN A 50 3.86 3.71 -6.16
CA GLN A 50 3.87 2.41 -6.81
C GLN A 50 2.84 2.32 -7.93
N ASP A 51 3.00 1.33 -8.80
CA ASP A 51 1.96 0.99 -9.78
C ASP A 51 0.68 0.52 -9.08
N PRO A 52 -0.50 1.03 -9.47
CA PRO A 52 -1.76 0.67 -8.83
C PRO A 52 -2.09 -0.82 -8.89
N ILE A 53 -1.82 -1.50 -10.01
CA ILE A 53 -2.10 -2.93 -10.17
C ILE A 53 -1.20 -3.73 -9.25
N GLU A 54 0.10 -3.47 -9.28
CA GLU A 54 1.06 -4.11 -8.37
C GLU A 54 0.68 -3.89 -6.91
N ALA A 55 0.29 -2.67 -6.52
CA ALA A 55 -0.14 -2.35 -5.17
C ALA A 55 -1.39 -3.14 -4.76
N ILE A 56 -2.44 -3.19 -5.60
CA ILE A 56 -3.67 -3.95 -5.32
C ILE A 56 -3.34 -5.43 -5.06
N PHE A 57 -2.63 -6.07 -5.97
CA PHE A 57 -2.28 -7.50 -5.85
C PHE A 57 -1.38 -7.76 -4.65
N SER A 58 -0.37 -6.94 -4.42
CA SER A 58 0.55 -7.04 -3.29
C SER A 58 -0.18 -6.92 -1.95
N PHE A 59 -1.15 -6.00 -1.83
CA PHE A 59 -1.93 -5.85 -0.60
C PHE A 59 -2.98 -6.96 -0.42
N ILE A 60 -3.49 -7.57 -1.47
CA ILE A 60 -4.28 -8.81 -1.37
C ILE A 60 -3.41 -9.94 -0.82
N VAL A 61 -2.19 -10.13 -1.33
CA VAL A 61 -1.22 -11.12 -0.83
C VAL A 61 -0.85 -10.84 0.63
N SER A 62 -0.82 -9.58 1.06
CA SER A 62 -0.42 -9.17 2.40
C SER A 62 -1.43 -9.53 3.50
N GLN A 63 -2.69 -9.83 3.18
CA GLN A 63 -3.74 -10.10 4.17
C GLN A 63 -3.37 -11.28 5.07
N ASN A 64 -3.40 -11.06 6.39
CA ASN A 64 -3.06 -12.09 7.40
C ASN A 64 -1.78 -12.88 7.02
N ASN A 65 -0.71 -12.17 6.70
CA ASN A 65 0.52 -12.75 6.18
C ASN A 65 1.76 -12.03 6.77
N HIS A 66 2.94 -12.63 6.65
CA HIS A 66 4.19 -12.02 7.10
C HIS A 66 5.09 -11.69 5.90
N ILE A 67 5.91 -10.65 6.06
CA ILE A 67 6.68 -10.04 4.96
C ILE A 67 7.52 -11.03 4.16
N PRO A 68 8.31 -11.95 4.75
CA PRO A 68 9.08 -12.90 3.94
C PRO A 68 8.20 -13.76 3.02
N ARG A 69 7.03 -14.20 3.50
CA ARG A 69 6.10 -14.98 2.67
C ARG A 69 5.41 -14.12 1.61
N ILE A 70 5.05 -12.86 1.94
CA ILE A 70 4.50 -11.90 0.96
C ILE A 70 5.48 -11.72 -0.19
N LYS A 71 6.74 -11.39 0.11
CA LYS A 71 7.80 -11.23 -0.90
C LYS A 71 7.95 -12.47 -1.77
N GLY A 72 8.07 -13.65 -1.17
CA GLY A 72 8.25 -14.88 -1.93
C GLY A 72 7.03 -15.27 -2.79
N ILE A 73 5.80 -14.85 -2.45
CA ILE A 73 4.63 -15.04 -3.31
C ILE A 73 4.69 -14.08 -4.49
N ILE A 74 5.01 -12.80 -4.25
CA ILE A 74 5.12 -11.78 -5.30
C ILE A 74 6.24 -12.15 -6.27
N GLU A 75 7.41 -12.55 -5.78
CA GLU A 75 8.52 -13.02 -6.61
C GLU A 75 8.09 -14.19 -7.52
N ARG A 76 7.41 -15.20 -6.98
CA ARG A 76 6.90 -16.32 -7.79
C ARG A 76 5.85 -15.92 -8.82
N ILE A 77 5.05 -14.88 -8.54
CA ILE A 77 4.14 -14.29 -9.55
C ILE A 77 4.97 -13.66 -10.67
N CYS A 78 5.95 -12.83 -10.33
CA CYS A 78 6.82 -12.17 -11.31
C CYS A 78 7.62 -13.19 -12.13
N ASP A 79 8.28 -14.16 -11.50
CA ASP A 79 9.09 -15.19 -12.17
C ASP A 79 8.29 -16.06 -13.14
N SER A 80 7.00 -16.28 -12.83
CA SER A 80 6.16 -17.17 -13.66
C SER A 80 5.42 -16.45 -14.77
N LEU A 81 5.05 -15.18 -14.58
CA LEU A 81 4.14 -14.45 -15.46
C LEU A 81 4.71 -13.13 -15.97
N GLY A 82 5.73 -12.61 -15.30
CA GLY A 82 6.35 -11.32 -15.63
C GLY A 82 7.25 -11.40 -16.86
N GLU A 83 7.55 -10.25 -17.42
CA GLU A 83 8.54 -10.10 -18.50
C GLU A 83 9.94 -10.23 -17.90
N ASP A 84 10.79 -11.00 -18.59
CA ASP A 84 12.20 -11.15 -18.22
C ASP A 84 12.98 -9.87 -18.54
N MET A 85 13.48 -9.19 -17.51
CA MET A 85 14.28 -7.97 -17.60
C MET A 85 15.79 -8.27 -17.41
N GLY A 86 16.21 -9.53 -17.44
CA GLY A 86 17.57 -10.01 -17.28
C GLY A 86 17.93 -10.30 -15.83
N GLU A 87 17.98 -9.32 -14.95
CA GLU A 87 18.31 -9.51 -13.53
C GLU A 87 17.08 -9.76 -12.65
N TYR A 88 15.88 -9.47 -13.14
CA TYR A 88 14.60 -9.65 -12.45
C TYR A 88 13.47 -9.82 -13.47
N HIS A 89 12.29 -10.21 -12.98
CA HIS A 89 11.07 -10.22 -13.78
C HIS A 89 10.16 -9.06 -13.36
N ALA A 90 9.63 -8.32 -14.34
CA ALA A 90 8.67 -7.26 -14.08
C ALA A 90 7.37 -7.80 -13.46
N PHE A 91 6.62 -6.95 -12.76
CA PHE A 91 5.27 -7.34 -12.32
C PHE A 91 4.39 -7.57 -13.56
N PRO A 92 3.63 -8.68 -13.63
CA PRO A 92 2.90 -9.06 -14.84
C PRO A 92 1.71 -8.14 -15.13
N SER A 93 1.35 -8.04 -16.42
CA SER A 93 0.14 -7.33 -16.84
C SER A 93 -1.14 -8.02 -16.34
N VAL A 94 -2.25 -7.28 -16.33
CA VAL A 94 -3.56 -7.82 -15.92
C VAL A 94 -3.97 -9.03 -16.75
N GLU A 95 -3.68 -9.02 -18.06
CA GLU A 95 -3.98 -10.14 -18.97
C GLU A 95 -3.22 -11.40 -18.56
N LYS A 96 -1.94 -11.26 -18.20
CA LYS A 96 -1.13 -12.38 -17.71
C LYS A 96 -1.65 -12.89 -16.38
N LEU A 97 -1.98 -12.01 -15.44
CA LEU A 97 -2.56 -12.37 -14.15
C LEU A 97 -3.91 -13.08 -14.29
N ALA A 98 -4.76 -12.65 -15.23
CA ALA A 98 -6.07 -13.26 -15.48
C ALA A 98 -6.01 -14.58 -16.26
N SER A 99 -4.90 -14.87 -16.95
CA SER A 99 -4.76 -16.04 -17.81
C SER A 99 -4.59 -17.35 -17.04
N VAL A 100 -4.28 -17.30 -15.72
CA VAL A 100 -3.81 -18.50 -14.95
C VAL A 100 -4.86 -18.95 -13.98
N GLY A 101 -5.81 -18.86 -13.61
CA GLY A 101 -6.78 -19.38 -12.63
C GLY A 101 -6.26 -19.54 -11.20
N SER A 102 -7.18 -19.81 -10.28
CA SER A 102 -6.89 -19.93 -8.85
C SER A 102 -5.93 -21.06 -8.50
N ASP A 103 -5.88 -22.15 -9.28
CA ASP A 103 -4.97 -23.28 -9.06
C ASP A 103 -3.49 -22.86 -9.15
N PHE A 104 -3.16 -21.97 -10.07
CA PHE A 104 -1.82 -21.40 -10.17
C PHE A 104 -1.46 -20.64 -8.88
N TYR A 105 -2.31 -19.73 -8.45
CA TYR A 105 -2.10 -18.93 -7.24
C TYR A 105 -2.01 -19.82 -5.98
N ALA A 106 -2.78 -20.89 -5.91
CA ALA A 106 -2.67 -21.86 -4.83
C ALA A 106 -1.31 -22.55 -4.81
N LYS A 107 -0.81 -23.01 -5.98
CA LYS A 107 0.50 -23.68 -6.13
C LYS A 107 1.67 -22.80 -5.72
N ILE A 108 1.63 -21.51 -5.99
CA ILE A 108 2.68 -20.57 -5.58
C ILE A 108 2.56 -20.13 -4.10
N GLY A 109 1.62 -20.69 -3.35
CA GLY A 109 1.52 -20.51 -1.90
C GLY A 109 0.63 -19.35 -1.44
N ALA A 110 -0.26 -18.81 -2.29
CA ALA A 110 -1.19 -17.75 -1.93
C ALA A 110 -2.24 -18.20 -0.88
N GLY A 111 -2.47 -19.52 -0.74
CA GLY A 111 -3.47 -20.08 0.17
C GLY A 111 -4.88 -19.61 -0.20
N TYR A 112 -5.70 -19.21 0.78
CA TYR A 112 -7.09 -18.76 0.54
C TYR A 112 -7.17 -17.50 -0.37
N ARG A 113 -6.08 -16.77 -0.53
CA ARG A 113 -6.00 -15.58 -1.38
C ARG A 113 -5.94 -15.93 -2.87
N ALA A 114 -5.72 -17.22 -3.19
CA ALA A 114 -5.67 -17.68 -4.57
C ALA A 114 -6.95 -17.34 -5.35
N GLU A 115 -8.10 -17.53 -4.73
CA GLU A 115 -9.39 -17.17 -5.31
C GLU A 115 -9.57 -15.65 -5.43
N TYR A 116 -9.07 -14.88 -4.44
CA TYR A 116 -9.13 -13.42 -4.50
C TYR A 116 -8.30 -12.87 -5.67
N LEU A 117 -7.07 -13.36 -5.83
CA LEU A 117 -6.17 -12.94 -6.90
C LEU A 117 -6.75 -13.28 -8.28
N ASP A 118 -7.28 -14.48 -8.47
CA ASP A 118 -7.92 -14.90 -9.73
C ASP A 118 -9.14 -14.03 -10.07
N ARG A 119 -10.06 -13.84 -9.12
CA ARG A 119 -11.26 -13.03 -9.35
C ARG A 119 -10.94 -11.57 -9.61
N VAL A 120 -10.01 -11.01 -8.84
CA VAL A 120 -9.58 -9.62 -9.04
C VAL A 120 -8.91 -9.45 -10.40
N ALA A 121 -8.03 -10.37 -10.80
CA ALA A 121 -7.39 -10.32 -12.12
C ALA A 121 -8.43 -10.31 -13.25
N LYS A 122 -9.44 -11.18 -13.18
CA LYS A 122 -10.51 -11.24 -14.17
C LYS A 122 -11.38 -9.97 -14.18
N THR A 123 -11.70 -9.43 -13.00
CA THR A 123 -12.45 -8.17 -12.93
C THR A 123 -11.68 -7.01 -13.54
N MET A 124 -10.36 -6.96 -13.30
CA MET A 124 -9.51 -5.89 -13.79
C MET A 124 -9.31 -5.88 -15.31
N LEU A 125 -9.63 -6.97 -16.03
CA LEU A 125 -9.59 -6.98 -17.51
C LEU A 125 -10.55 -5.97 -18.15
N ASP A 126 -11.68 -5.73 -17.52
CA ASP A 126 -12.73 -4.82 -18.01
C ASP A 126 -12.59 -3.39 -17.41
N GLU A 127 -11.56 -3.15 -16.61
CA GLU A 127 -11.38 -1.89 -15.88
C GLU A 127 -10.27 -1.03 -16.47
N ASN A 128 -10.48 0.27 -16.46
CA ASN A 128 -9.47 1.25 -16.84
C ASN A 128 -8.95 1.97 -15.59
N VAL A 129 -7.76 1.57 -15.13
CA VAL A 129 -7.14 2.13 -13.92
C VAL A 129 -6.80 3.62 -14.07
N ASP A 130 -6.56 4.12 -15.26
CA ASP A 130 -6.34 5.55 -15.48
C ASP A 130 -7.62 6.38 -15.26
N GLU A 131 -8.79 5.82 -15.56
CA GLU A 131 -10.06 6.45 -15.18
C GLU A 131 -10.26 6.41 -13.64
N TRP A 132 -9.80 5.36 -12.96
CA TRP A 132 -9.85 5.31 -11.51
C TRP A 132 -9.04 6.42 -10.83
N LYS A 133 -7.90 6.81 -11.40
CA LYS A 133 -7.08 7.92 -10.90
C LYS A 133 -7.82 9.26 -10.86
N LYS A 134 -8.88 9.42 -11.66
CA LYS A 134 -9.70 10.65 -11.72
C LYS A 134 -10.78 10.71 -10.64
N LEU A 135 -11.10 9.59 -10.00
CA LEU A 135 -12.11 9.50 -8.95
C LEU A 135 -11.65 10.23 -7.68
N SER A 136 -12.58 10.73 -6.90
CA SER A 136 -12.31 11.17 -5.53
C SER A 136 -11.90 9.99 -4.64
N THR A 137 -11.23 10.24 -3.52
CA THR A 137 -10.82 9.18 -2.59
C THR A 137 -11.99 8.31 -2.11
N PRO A 138 -13.18 8.84 -1.74
CA PRO A 138 -14.33 8.02 -1.39
C PRO A 138 -14.85 7.16 -2.54
N GLU A 139 -14.94 7.70 -3.76
CA GLU A 139 -15.39 6.94 -4.94
C GLU A 139 -14.40 5.83 -5.30
N LEU A 140 -13.11 6.12 -5.29
CA LEU A 140 -12.07 5.15 -5.56
C LEU A 140 -12.04 4.06 -4.48
N ARG A 141 -12.23 4.42 -3.20
CA ARG A 141 -12.36 3.45 -2.11
C ARG A 141 -13.55 2.52 -2.34
N ALA A 142 -14.71 3.05 -2.72
CA ALA A 142 -15.88 2.24 -3.03
C ALA A 142 -15.61 1.26 -4.19
N LYS A 143 -14.90 1.72 -5.22
CA LYS A 143 -14.46 0.88 -6.35
C LYS A 143 -13.51 -0.24 -5.89
N LEU A 144 -12.51 0.06 -5.08
CA LEU A 144 -11.60 -0.95 -4.52
C LEU A 144 -12.33 -1.95 -3.62
N LEU A 145 -13.28 -1.51 -2.80
CA LEU A 145 -14.08 -2.37 -1.93
C LEU A 145 -15.00 -3.30 -2.73
N SER A 146 -15.35 -3.00 -3.98
CA SER A 146 -16.12 -3.89 -4.84
C SER A 146 -15.30 -5.08 -5.37
N LEU A 147 -13.97 -5.02 -5.29
CA LEU A 147 -13.09 -6.12 -5.66
C LEU A 147 -13.20 -7.28 -4.67
N HIS A 148 -13.25 -8.50 -5.18
CA HIS A 148 -13.43 -9.69 -4.34
C HIS A 148 -12.28 -9.88 -3.34
N GLY A 149 -12.63 -9.98 -2.05
CA GLY A 149 -11.65 -10.16 -0.98
C GLY A 149 -10.91 -8.89 -0.55
N VAL A 150 -11.28 -7.72 -1.07
CA VAL A 150 -10.70 -6.43 -0.66
C VAL A 150 -11.55 -5.82 0.44
N GLY A 151 -11.03 -5.79 1.67
CA GLY A 151 -11.61 -5.07 2.80
C GLY A 151 -11.04 -3.65 2.96
N ARG A 152 -11.57 -2.88 3.92
CA ARG A 152 -11.21 -1.47 4.15
C ARG A 152 -9.69 -1.26 4.24
N LYS A 153 -8.98 -2.06 5.05
CA LYS A 153 -7.51 -1.92 5.22
C LYS A 153 -6.76 -2.11 3.89
N VAL A 154 -7.14 -3.09 3.08
CA VAL A 154 -6.50 -3.37 1.79
C VAL A 154 -6.80 -2.24 0.81
N ALA A 155 -8.04 -1.76 0.75
CA ALA A 155 -8.43 -0.62 -0.07
C ALA A 155 -7.63 0.63 0.31
N ASP A 156 -7.54 0.96 1.60
CA ASP A 156 -6.80 2.14 2.07
C ASP A 156 -5.28 2.02 1.81
N CYS A 157 -4.70 0.81 1.87
CA CYS A 157 -3.32 0.59 1.45
C CYS A 157 -3.13 0.80 -0.07
N ALA A 158 -4.03 0.26 -0.90
CA ALA A 158 -3.97 0.48 -2.34
C ALA A 158 -4.12 1.97 -2.68
N LEU A 159 -5.03 2.70 -2.02
CA LEU A 159 -5.19 4.15 -2.15
C LEU A 159 -3.89 4.88 -1.82
N LEU A 160 -3.27 4.56 -0.69
CA LEU A 160 -2.06 5.24 -0.22
C LEU A 160 -0.88 4.99 -1.17
N PHE A 161 -0.57 3.74 -1.47
CA PHE A 161 0.65 3.37 -2.17
C PHE A 161 0.51 3.28 -3.68
N GLY A 162 -0.65 2.87 -4.20
CA GLY A 162 -0.90 2.73 -5.63
C GLY A 162 -1.48 3.98 -6.29
N PHE A 163 -2.31 4.71 -5.55
CA PHE A 163 -2.99 5.89 -6.10
C PHE A 163 -2.53 7.20 -5.46
N SER A 164 -1.54 7.19 -4.58
CA SER A 164 -0.99 8.37 -3.90
C SER A 164 -2.07 9.22 -3.20
N ARG A 165 -3.05 8.56 -2.58
CA ARG A 165 -4.09 9.22 -1.78
C ARG A 165 -3.63 9.30 -0.34
N PHE A 166 -3.20 10.47 0.10
CA PHE A 166 -2.65 10.67 1.44
C PHE A 166 -3.71 11.01 2.49
N ASP A 167 -4.95 11.23 2.07
CA ASP A 167 -6.14 11.43 2.90
C ASP A 167 -6.78 10.11 3.36
N VAL A 168 -5.95 9.10 3.61
CA VAL A 168 -6.33 7.77 4.12
C VAL A 168 -5.42 7.34 5.26
N PHE A 169 -5.91 6.47 6.14
CA PHE A 169 -5.14 5.95 7.26
C PHE A 169 -5.37 4.43 7.40
N PRO A 170 -4.64 3.59 6.65
CA PRO A 170 -4.75 2.14 6.79
C PRO A 170 -4.45 1.67 8.22
N VAL A 171 -5.39 1.04 8.88
CA VAL A 171 -5.22 0.52 10.24
C VAL A 171 -4.98 -0.99 10.20
N ASP A 172 -3.74 -1.39 10.44
CA ASP A 172 -3.34 -2.78 10.65
C ASP A 172 -3.10 -3.08 12.13
N THR A 173 -2.60 -4.26 12.43
CA THR A 173 -2.31 -4.67 13.82
C THR A 173 -1.22 -3.83 14.48
N TRP A 174 -0.26 -3.30 13.72
CA TRP A 174 0.80 -2.44 14.25
C TRP A 174 0.28 -1.04 14.56
N ILE A 175 -0.49 -0.48 13.65
CA ILE A 175 -1.17 0.82 13.84
C ILE A 175 -2.15 0.74 15.00
N LYS A 176 -2.96 -0.32 15.10
CA LYS A 176 -3.85 -0.50 16.24
C LYS A 176 -3.09 -0.47 17.56
N LYS A 177 -1.96 -1.18 17.66
CA LYS A 177 -1.11 -1.17 18.85
C LYS A 177 -0.41 0.18 19.07
N ALA A 178 -0.10 0.93 18.00
CA ALA A 178 0.56 2.23 18.10
C ALA A 178 -0.33 3.28 18.77
N PHE A 179 -1.61 3.23 18.48
CA PHE A 179 -2.62 4.18 18.95
C PHE A 179 -3.57 3.59 20.02
N GLU A 180 -3.23 2.44 20.60
CA GLU A 180 -4.09 1.72 21.55
C GLU A 180 -4.49 2.57 22.75
N SER A 181 -3.57 3.38 23.29
CA SER A 181 -3.84 4.26 24.44
C SER A 181 -4.85 5.38 24.17
N GLU A 182 -4.90 5.86 22.89
CA GLU A 182 -5.82 6.94 22.48
C GLU A 182 -7.17 6.38 22.01
N TYR A 183 -7.19 5.15 21.46
CA TYR A 183 -8.35 4.56 20.79
C TYR A 183 -8.69 3.16 21.32
N GLU A 184 -8.54 2.94 22.64
CA GLU A 184 -8.87 1.66 23.29
C GLU A 184 -10.31 1.26 22.97
N GLY A 185 -10.52 0.02 22.53
CA GLY A 185 -11.84 -0.53 22.20
C GLY A 185 -12.47 -0.01 20.90
N VAL A 186 -11.82 0.93 20.20
CA VAL A 186 -12.34 1.45 18.94
C VAL A 186 -12.07 0.45 17.78
N ALA A 187 -13.09 0.22 16.94
CA ALA A 187 -12.94 -0.61 15.75
C ALA A 187 -11.97 0.01 14.75
N PRO A 188 -11.17 -0.81 14.01
CA PRO A 188 -10.13 -0.31 13.08
C PRO A 188 -10.65 0.69 12.04
N GLU A 189 -11.84 0.46 11.49
CA GLU A 189 -12.45 1.36 10.50
C GLU A 189 -12.79 2.73 11.13
N LYS A 190 -13.35 2.72 12.33
CA LYS A 190 -13.67 3.97 13.04
C LYS A 190 -12.39 4.70 13.48
N MET A 191 -11.36 3.96 13.91
CA MET A 191 -10.04 4.53 14.21
C MET A 191 -9.45 5.20 12.96
N SER A 192 -9.52 4.54 11.79
CA SER A 192 -9.09 5.11 10.51
C SER A 192 -9.79 6.44 10.24
N ASP A 193 -11.13 6.50 10.38
CA ASP A 193 -11.89 7.72 10.13
C ASP A 193 -11.50 8.86 11.08
N LEU A 194 -11.32 8.57 12.37
CA LEU A 194 -10.89 9.56 13.37
C LEU A 194 -9.47 10.08 13.12
N LEU A 195 -8.56 9.20 12.68
CA LEU A 195 -7.19 9.60 12.36
C LEU A 195 -7.14 10.41 11.05
N VAL A 196 -8.00 10.11 10.07
CA VAL A 196 -8.16 10.94 8.88
C VAL A 196 -8.76 12.30 9.23
N GLU A 197 -9.75 12.35 10.11
CA GLU A 197 -10.31 13.62 10.62
C GLU A 197 -9.23 14.47 11.31
N LYS A 198 -8.36 13.84 12.12
CA LYS A 198 -7.28 14.52 12.88
C LYS A 198 -6.19 15.07 11.97
N TYR A 199 -5.74 14.31 10.95
CA TYR A 199 -4.56 14.65 10.15
C TYR A 199 -4.87 15.10 8.71
N GLY A 200 -6.12 14.95 8.25
CA GLY A 200 -6.60 15.42 6.95
C GLY A 200 -5.78 14.83 5.78
N GLU A 201 -5.37 15.71 4.89
CA GLU A 201 -4.55 15.39 3.71
C GLU A 201 -3.18 14.78 4.04
N ASN A 202 -2.73 14.85 5.30
CA ASN A 202 -1.43 14.34 5.74
C ASN A 202 -1.55 12.98 6.48
N ALA A 203 -2.73 12.40 6.55
CA ALA A 203 -3.01 11.20 7.33
C ALA A 203 -2.13 10.01 6.92
N GLY A 204 -1.92 9.80 5.62
CA GLY A 204 -1.08 8.73 5.08
C GLY A 204 0.39 8.85 5.45
N PHE A 205 0.92 10.06 5.56
CA PHE A 205 2.31 10.28 5.99
C PHE A 205 2.47 9.92 7.47
N VAL A 206 1.55 10.38 8.33
CA VAL A 206 1.54 10.04 9.75
C VAL A 206 1.43 8.52 9.95
N GLN A 207 0.56 7.87 9.17
CA GLN A 207 0.40 6.42 9.20
C GLN A 207 1.73 5.71 8.90
N GLN A 208 2.47 6.15 7.90
CA GLN A 208 3.71 5.50 7.49
C GLN A 208 4.81 5.69 8.54
N TRP A 209 4.98 6.89 9.12
CA TRP A 209 5.91 7.12 10.23
C TRP A 209 5.55 6.29 11.46
N ALA A 210 4.29 6.28 11.85
CA ALA A 210 3.79 5.51 12.99
C ALA A 210 4.00 3.99 12.80
N PHE A 211 3.70 3.46 11.61
CA PHE A 211 3.93 2.06 11.27
C PHE A 211 5.41 1.67 11.35
N TYR A 212 6.28 2.46 10.73
CA TYR A 212 7.71 2.19 10.70
C TYR A 212 8.32 2.20 12.09
N PHE A 213 8.00 3.22 12.90
CA PHE A 213 8.47 3.38 14.26
C PHE A 213 8.00 2.25 15.17
N LYS A 214 6.70 1.95 15.19
CA LYS A 214 6.13 0.90 16.05
C LYS A 214 6.68 -0.48 15.70
N ARG A 215 6.82 -0.76 14.42
CA ARG A 215 7.36 -2.04 13.95
C ARG A 215 8.84 -2.22 14.30
N ALA A 216 9.64 -1.17 14.20
CA ALA A 216 11.07 -1.23 14.49
C ALA A 216 11.34 -1.46 15.98
N LYS A 217 10.58 -0.81 16.85
CA LYS A 217 10.76 -0.92 18.30
C LYS A 217 10.27 -2.24 18.92
N LYS A 218 9.52 -3.07 18.17
CA LYS A 218 8.95 -4.37 18.65
C LYS A 218 8.32 -4.32 20.06
N VAL A 219 7.82 -3.13 20.47
CA VAL A 219 7.25 -2.88 21.80
C VAL A 219 5.72 -2.89 21.72
#